data_238c354d4714ed150f22d3eb89d74559
#
_entry.id   238c354d4714ed150f22d3eb89d74559
#
_cell.length_a   1.000
_cell.length_b   1.000
_cell.length_c   1.000
_cell.angle_alpha   90.00
_cell.angle_beta   90.00
_cell.angle_gamma   90.00
#
_symmetry.space_group_name_H-M   'P 1'
#
loop_
_entity.id
_entity.type
_entity.pdbx_description
1 polymer ?
#
loop_
_entity_poly.entity_id
_entity_poly.type
_entity_poly.pdbx_seq_one_letter_code
_entity_poly.pdbx_strand_id
1 'polypeptide(L)'
;MHTDTERCVRAVRSKDARFDGWFYTAVLTTGIYCRPSCPVVPPKAENMVFHPSAAACQQAGFRACKRCRPDTSPGSPEWNHRADAVARAMRLITDGVVDREGVPGLAARLGYSTRQVERQLLAELGAGPLALARAQRAQTARLLIETTALPMAEIAFAAGFSSVRTFNDTVREVFALSPSGLRARAPREDDHHTAGALSLRLPFRTPLNPDNLFGHLAATAVPGVEEWIPHSLEGVGGAPIGAYRRTLRLPYGHGIVALAPRPGHIACRLTLSDLRDLPVAISRCRRLLDLDADPVAVDGHLRADPVLAPLVDQAPGRRVPRTV
;
A
#
# COMPACT_ATOMS: atom_id res chain seq x y z
N MET A 1 -35.57 2.39 8.21
CA MET A 1 -34.43 2.82 9.01
C MET A 1 -34.36 4.35 9.13
N HIS A 2 -34.49 5.09 8.03
CA HIS A 2 -34.56 6.58 8.05
C HIS A 2 -35.78 7.16 8.75
N THR A 3 -36.79 6.34 9.04
CA THR A 3 -37.99 6.69 9.80
C THR A 3 -37.83 6.64 11.32
N ASP A 4 -36.75 5.98 11.81
CA ASP A 4 -36.36 5.98 13.22
C ASP A 4 -35.47 7.19 13.51
N THR A 5 -36.08 8.30 13.81
CA THR A 5 -35.43 9.60 14.02
C THR A 5 -34.40 9.56 15.14
N GLU A 6 -34.67 8.88 16.26
CA GLU A 6 -33.75 8.83 17.39
C GLU A 6 -32.48 8.07 17.04
N ARG A 7 -32.62 6.94 16.34
CA ARG A 7 -31.48 6.13 15.87
C ARG A 7 -30.63 6.91 14.87
N CYS A 8 -31.28 7.62 13.94
CA CYS A 8 -30.58 8.46 12.97
C CYS A 8 -29.82 9.60 13.65
N VAL A 9 -30.41 10.29 14.62
CA VAL A 9 -29.77 11.36 15.40
C VAL A 9 -28.54 10.82 16.16
N ARG A 10 -28.66 9.65 16.81
CA ARG A 10 -27.52 9.01 17.50
C ARG A 10 -26.39 8.71 16.53
N ALA A 11 -26.67 8.12 15.37
CA ALA A 11 -25.67 7.81 14.34
C ALA A 11 -24.94 9.07 13.83
N VAL A 12 -25.67 10.17 13.60
CA VAL A 12 -25.07 11.45 13.18
C VAL A 12 -24.22 12.08 14.27
N ARG A 13 -24.66 12.04 15.52
CA ARG A 13 -23.90 12.58 16.65
C ARG A 13 -22.61 11.81 16.91
N SER A 14 -22.63 10.50 16.77
CA SER A 14 -21.44 9.63 16.88
C SER A 14 -20.60 9.61 15.60
N LYS A 15 -21.06 10.23 14.50
CA LYS A 15 -20.40 10.21 13.19
C LYS A 15 -20.14 8.79 12.69
N ASP A 16 -21.10 7.91 12.86
CA ASP A 16 -20.96 6.48 12.61
C ASP A 16 -21.01 6.16 11.12
N ALA A 17 -19.83 5.84 10.56
CA ALA A 17 -19.68 5.51 9.15
C ALA A 17 -20.38 4.22 8.71
N ARG A 18 -20.78 3.34 9.63
CA ARG A 18 -21.55 2.13 9.32
C ARG A 18 -22.93 2.42 8.76
N PHE A 19 -23.42 3.63 8.98
CA PHE A 19 -24.69 4.10 8.47
C PHE A 19 -24.59 4.90 7.17
N ASP A 20 -23.40 5.13 6.64
CA ASP A 20 -23.21 5.82 5.37
C ASP A 20 -23.86 5.03 4.23
N GLY A 21 -24.69 5.70 3.45
CA GLY A 21 -25.47 5.05 2.39
C GLY A 21 -26.82 4.45 2.84
N TRP A 22 -27.05 4.25 4.13
CA TRP A 22 -28.32 3.77 4.65
C TRP A 22 -29.38 4.87 4.79
N PHE A 23 -28.93 6.08 5.13
CA PHE A 23 -29.74 7.28 5.16
C PHE A 23 -28.87 8.53 5.01
N TYR A 24 -29.51 9.64 4.75
CA TYR A 24 -28.88 10.95 4.59
C TYR A 24 -29.56 11.95 5.50
N THR A 25 -28.77 12.87 6.08
CA THR A 25 -29.26 13.91 6.99
C THR A 25 -29.35 15.23 6.25
N ALA A 26 -30.55 15.73 6.04
CA ALA A 26 -30.79 17.07 5.51
C ALA A 26 -30.91 18.06 6.65
N VAL A 27 -30.27 19.22 6.55
CA VAL A 27 -30.22 20.26 7.58
C VAL A 27 -31.07 21.42 7.14
N LEU A 28 -32.19 21.64 7.80
CA LEU A 28 -33.22 22.64 7.44
C LEU A 28 -32.65 24.06 7.40
N THR A 29 -31.77 24.41 8.35
CA THR A 29 -31.23 25.77 8.48
C THR A 29 -30.19 26.13 7.41
N THR A 30 -29.55 25.14 6.77
CA THR A 30 -28.46 25.36 5.80
C THR A 30 -28.81 24.91 4.39
N GLY A 31 -29.90 24.16 4.20
CA GLY A 31 -30.27 23.56 2.93
C GLY A 31 -29.28 22.53 2.43
N ILE A 32 -28.45 21.94 3.34
CA ILE A 32 -27.38 21.00 2.97
C ILE A 32 -27.75 19.60 3.48
N TYR A 33 -27.53 18.58 2.64
CA TYR A 33 -27.59 17.19 3.11
C TYR A 33 -26.20 16.56 3.22
N CYS A 34 -26.04 15.70 4.22
CA CYS A 34 -24.81 15.05 4.62
C CYS A 34 -25.02 13.55 4.79
N ARG A 35 -23.94 12.78 4.78
CA ARG A 35 -23.96 11.40 5.33
C ARG A 35 -23.75 11.41 6.84
N PRO A 36 -24.14 10.31 7.55
CA PRO A 36 -23.99 10.18 9.00
C PRO A 36 -22.57 10.44 9.51
N SER A 37 -21.54 9.96 8.82
CA SER A 37 -20.13 10.14 9.19
C SER A 37 -19.55 11.55 8.91
N CYS A 38 -20.35 12.51 8.51
CA CYS A 38 -19.86 13.85 8.16
C CYS A 38 -19.02 14.47 9.29
N PRO A 39 -17.80 15.00 9.02
CA PRO A 39 -16.92 15.54 10.05
C PRO A 39 -17.34 16.89 10.61
N VAL A 40 -18.37 17.53 10.05
CA VAL A 40 -18.90 18.80 10.57
C VAL A 40 -19.52 18.61 11.95
N VAL A 41 -19.70 19.74 12.66
CA VAL A 41 -20.44 19.73 13.92
C VAL A 41 -21.88 19.30 13.61
N PRO A 42 -22.42 18.28 14.32
CA PRO A 42 -23.80 17.85 14.10
C PRO A 42 -24.77 19.00 14.40
N PRO A 43 -25.80 19.21 13.56
CA PRO A 43 -26.82 20.20 13.85
C PRO A 43 -27.69 19.78 15.03
N LYS A 44 -28.52 20.70 15.52
CA LYS A 44 -29.55 20.36 16.53
C LYS A 44 -30.53 19.36 15.93
N ALA A 45 -31.05 18.43 16.73
CA ALA A 45 -31.92 17.36 16.27
C ALA A 45 -33.23 17.91 15.59
N GLU A 46 -33.74 19.02 16.08
CA GLU A 46 -34.93 19.73 15.55
C GLU A 46 -34.74 20.24 14.10
N ASN A 47 -33.47 20.42 13.68
CA ASN A 47 -33.12 20.88 12.33
C ASN A 47 -32.68 19.74 11.39
N MET A 48 -32.84 18.48 11.81
CA MET A 48 -32.48 17.30 11.01
C MET A 48 -33.72 16.66 10.40
N VAL A 49 -33.68 16.43 9.10
CA VAL A 49 -34.63 15.58 8.39
C VAL A 49 -33.86 14.45 7.74
N PHE A 50 -34.39 13.23 7.76
CA PHE A 50 -33.70 12.05 7.27
C PHE A 50 -34.37 11.53 5.99
N HIS A 51 -33.55 11.24 4.99
CA HIS A 51 -33.96 10.73 3.69
C HIS A 51 -33.29 9.39 3.37
N PRO A 52 -33.95 8.51 2.61
CA PRO A 52 -33.39 7.19 2.27
C PRO A 52 -32.27 7.24 1.22
N SER A 53 -32.16 8.33 0.46
CA SER A 53 -31.18 8.47 -0.61
C SER A 53 -30.74 9.91 -0.84
N ALA A 54 -29.58 10.10 -1.48
CA ALA A 54 -29.11 11.39 -1.94
C ALA A 54 -30.11 12.04 -2.92
N ALA A 55 -30.71 11.23 -3.81
CA ALA A 55 -31.73 11.69 -4.75
C ALA A 55 -32.97 12.25 -4.04
N ALA A 56 -33.44 11.60 -2.97
CA ALA A 56 -34.56 12.09 -2.18
C ALA A 56 -34.25 13.43 -1.50
N CYS A 57 -33.02 13.63 -1.01
CA CYS A 57 -32.59 14.93 -0.49
C CYS A 57 -32.59 16.02 -1.58
N GLN A 58 -32.09 15.69 -2.78
CA GLN A 58 -32.05 16.63 -3.90
C GLN A 58 -33.47 17.02 -4.37
N GLN A 59 -34.39 16.06 -4.46
CA GLN A 59 -35.80 16.32 -4.78
C GLN A 59 -36.49 17.21 -3.72
N ALA A 60 -36.08 17.07 -2.46
CA ALA A 60 -36.55 17.91 -1.37
C ALA A 60 -35.86 19.30 -1.31
N GLY A 61 -35.03 19.66 -2.31
CA GLY A 61 -34.40 20.96 -2.44
C GLY A 61 -33.07 21.15 -1.68
N PHE A 62 -32.52 20.09 -1.10
CA PHE A 62 -31.22 20.18 -0.40
C PHE A 62 -30.05 19.97 -1.35
N ARG A 63 -28.96 20.70 -1.13
CA ARG A 63 -27.70 20.54 -1.87
C ARG A 63 -26.70 19.64 -1.13
N ALA A 64 -25.84 18.95 -1.88
CA ALA A 64 -24.82 18.09 -1.33
C ALA A 64 -23.77 18.85 -0.51
N CYS A 65 -23.36 18.27 0.61
CA CYS A 65 -22.27 18.77 1.43
C CYS A 65 -20.92 18.61 0.70
N LYS A 66 -20.20 19.71 0.48
CA LYS A 66 -18.87 19.70 -0.17
C LYS A 66 -17.80 18.95 0.61
N ARG A 67 -17.98 18.76 1.93
CA ARG A 67 -17.01 18.07 2.80
C ARG A 67 -17.11 16.56 2.77
N CYS A 68 -18.32 16.03 2.90
CA CYS A 68 -18.53 14.58 2.95
C CYS A 68 -18.95 13.97 1.61
N ARG A 69 -19.21 14.79 0.58
CA ARG A 69 -19.59 14.34 -0.76
C ARG A 69 -20.65 13.22 -0.74
N PRO A 70 -21.82 13.49 -0.18
CA PRO A 70 -22.88 12.48 -0.06
C PRO A 70 -23.53 12.13 -1.41
N ASP A 71 -23.17 12.85 -2.45
CA ASP A 71 -23.56 12.68 -3.85
C ASP A 71 -22.74 11.61 -4.58
N THR A 72 -21.62 11.17 -4.00
CA THR A 72 -20.75 10.16 -4.62
C THR A 72 -21.24 8.74 -4.38
N SER A 73 -20.85 7.80 -5.23
CA SER A 73 -21.22 6.40 -5.08
C SER A 73 -20.53 5.75 -3.87
N PRO A 74 -21.26 4.97 -3.05
CA PRO A 74 -20.65 4.20 -1.97
C PRO A 74 -19.50 3.31 -2.50
N GLY A 75 -18.35 3.32 -1.80
CA GLY A 75 -17.16 2.55 -2.19
C GLY A 75 -16.29 3.21 -3.25
N SER A 76 -16.70 4.32 -3.86
CA SER A 76 -15.80 5.08 -4.75
C SER A 76 -14.68 5.78 -3.96
N PRO A 77 -13.53 6.11 -4.59
CA PRO A 77 -12.46 6.89 -3.94
C PRO A 77 -12.96 8.22 -3.35
N GLU A 78 -13.93 8.84 -3.99
CA GLU A 78 -14.53 10.09 -3.52
C GLU A 78 -15.47 9.88 -2.32
N TRP A 79 -15.97 8.66 -2.11
CA TRP A 79 -16.77 8.31 -0.94
C TRP A 79 -15.94 8.30 0.35
N ASN A 80 -14.70 7.86 0.28
CA ASN A 80 -13.83 7.76 1.44
C ASN A 80 -12.50 8.50 1.28
N HIS A 81 -12.57 9.81 1.04
CA HIS A 81 -11.40 10.68 0.83
C HIS A 81 -10.31 10.55 1.90
N ARG A 82 -10.68 10.22 3.15
CA ARG A 82 -9.68 10.09 4.23
C ARG A 82 -8.87 8.81 4.07
N ALA A 83 -9.54 7.68 3.86
CA ALA A 83 -8.84 6.41 3.65
C ALA A 83 -8.01 6.45 2.37
N ASP A 84 -8.50 7.08 1.30
CA ASP A 84 -7.72 7.25 0.07
C ASP A 84 -6.52 8.18 0.29
N ALA A 85 -6.68 9.30 1.00
CA ALA A 85 -5.58 10.20 1.32
C ALA A 85 -4.51 9.52 2.18
N VAL A 86 -4.90 8.71 3.17
CA VAL A 86 -3.99 7.92 4.00
C VAL A 86 -3.29 6.84 3.17
N ALA A 87 -4.01 6.12 2.32
CA ALA A 87 -3.42 5.13 1.42
C ALA A 87 -2.42 5.75 0.43
N ARG A 88 -2.73 6.94 -0.12
CA ARG A 88 -1.81 7.70 -0.97
C ARG A 88 -0.59 8.17 -0.19
N ALA A 89 -0.79 8.70 1.04
CA ALA A 89 0.31 9.09 1.91
C ALA A 89 1.25 7.92 2.20
N MET A 90 0.71 6.75 2.55
CA MET A 90 1.51 5.55 2.80
C MET A 90 2.31 5.12 1.56
N ARG A 91 1.72 5.16 0.36
CA ARG A 91 2.46 4.88 -0.88
C ARG A 91 3.63 5.85 -1.07
N LEU A 92 3.41 7.16 -0.88
CA LEU A 92 4.45 8.18 -1.00
C LEU A 92 5.54 8.05 0.07
N ILE A 93 5.17 7.69 1.30
CA ILE A 93 6.14 7.41 2.39
C ILE A 93 6.99 6.19 2.02
N THR A 94 6.37 5.12 1.55
CA THR A 94 7.07 3.90 1.11
C THR A 94 7.98 4.17 -0.09
N ASP A 95 7.61 5.11 -0.97
CA ASP A 95 8.45 5.60 -2.07
C ASP A 95 9.54 6.60 -1.61
N GLY A 96 9.72 6.79 -0.30
CA GLY A 96 10.77 7.61 0.28
C GLY A 96 10.58 9.12 0.09
N VAL A 97 9.37 9.60 -0.18
CA VAL A 97 9.11 11.05 -0.35
C VAL A 97 9.47 11.82 0.91
N VAL A 98 9.14 11.28 2.10
CA VAL A 98 9.48 11.93 3.38
C VAL A 98 10.99 12.01 3.59
N ASP A 99 11.74 11.02 3.12
CA ASP A 99 13.20 11.00 3.25
C ASP A 99 13.89 12.01 2.32
N ARG A 100 13.33 12.26 1.14
CA ARG A 100 13.88 13.19 0.15
C ARG A 100 13.39 14.63 0.29
N GLU A 101 12.10 14.81 0.59
CA GLU A 101 11.41 16.10 0.49
C GLU A 101 10.80 16.53 1.84
N GLY A 102 10.95 15.72 2.87
CA GLY A 102 10.35 15.97 4.19
C GLY A 102 8.81 15.86 4.19
N VAL A 103 8.23 16.19 5.34
CA VAL A 103 6.76 16.25 5.50
C VAL A 103 6.11 17.34 4.61
N PRO A 104 6.75 18.50 4.38
CA PRO A 104 6.22 19.49 3.42
C PRO A 104 6.07 18.95 2.01
N GLY A 105 7.05 18.17 1.51
CA GLY A 105 6.97 17.54 0.19
C GLY A 105 5.85 16.50 0.11
N LEU A 106 5.68 15.68 1.14
CA LEU A 106 4.55 14.76 1.23
C LEU A 106 3.21 15.51 1.17
N ALA A 107 3.06 16.59 1.93
CA ALA A 107 1.85 17.39 2.00
C ALA A 107 1.52 18.03 0.65
N ALA A 108 2.53 18.62 -0.01
CA ALA A 108 2.39 19.22 -1.33
C ALA A 108 1.92 18.21 -2.39
N ARG A 109 2.49 17.00 -2.41
CA ARG A 109 2.08 15.91 -3.34
C ARG A 109 0.66 15.40 -3.09
N LEU A 110 0.17 15.49 -1.86
CA LEU A 110 -1.19 15.11 -1.49
C LEU A 110 -2.20 16.23 -1.73
N GLY A 111 -1.76 17.48 -1.87
CA GLY A 111 -2.62 18.66 -1.98
C GLY A 111 -3.21 19.09 -0.63
N TYR A 112 -2.51 18.81 0.48
CA TYR A 112 -2.93 19.16 1.85
C TYR A 112 -1.86 19.99 2.59
N SER A 113 -2.26 20.63 3.71
CA SER A 113 -1.28 21.20 4.64
C SER A 113 -0.58 20.09 5.45
N THR A 114 0.65 20.38 5.92
CA THR A 114 1.40 19.43 6.79
C THR A 114 0.61 19.02 8.02
N ARG A 115 -0.03 20.00 8.70
CA ARG A 115 -0.90 19.76 9.87
C ARG A 115 -2.08 18.84 9.54
N GLN A 116 -2.65 18.95 8.35
CA GLN A 116 -3.77 18.11 7.94
C GLN A 116 -3.32 16.68 7.67
N VAL A 117 -2.19 16.49 6.98
CA VAL A 117 -1.59 15.17 6.73
C VAL A 117 -1.25 14.49 8.06
N GLU A 118 -0.58 15.20 8.97
CA GLU A 118 -0.20 14.66 10.27
C GLU A 118 -1.43 14.22 11.09
N ARG A 119 -2.46 15.08 11.17
CA ARG A 119 -3.71 14.75 11.88
C ARG A 119 -4.43 13.55 11.28
N GLN A 120 -4.46 13.41 9.94
CA GLN A 120 -5.12 12.29 9.29
C GLN A 120 -4.36 10.98 9.52
N LEU A 121 -3.04 10.99 9.41
CA LEU A 121 -2.21 9.81 9.66
C LEU A 121 -2.27 9.38 11.12
N LEU A 122 -2.20 10.33 12.07
CA LEU A 122 -2.38 10.03 13.49
C LEU A 122 -3.76 9.43 13.80
N ALA A 123 -4.82 9.97 13.20
CA ALA A 123 -6.17 9.50 13.45
C ALA A 123 -6.45 8.08 12.90
N GLU A 124 -5.87 7.73 11.74
CA GLU A 124 -6.14 6.46 11.07
C GLU A 124 -5.09 5.39 11.40
N LEU A 125 -3.82 5.78 11.61
CA LEU A 125 -2.70 4.86 11.78
C LEU A 125 -2.01 4.98 13.15
N GLY A 126 -2.41 5.93 13.98
CA GLY A 126 -1.81 6.14 15.30
C GLY A 126 -0.39 6.71 15.27
N ALA A 127 0.13 7.09 14.09
CA ALA A 127 1.51 7.57 13.93
C ALA A 127 1.60 8.68 12.88
N GLY A 128 2.48 9.66 13.12
CA GLY A 128 2.76 10.74 12.18
C GLY A 128 3.71 10.31 11.05
N PRO A 129 3.85 11.15 10.00
CA PRO A 129 4.60 10.82 8.78
C PRO A 129 6.08 10.49 9.03
N LEU A 130 6.75 11.16 9.96
CA LEU A 130 8.16 10.88 10.31
C LEU A 130 8.33 9.52 10.98
N ALA A 131 7.41 9.14 11.88
CA ALA A 131 7.44 7.84 12.55
C ALA A 131 7.17 6.70 11.55
N LEU A 132 6.22 6.90 10.63
CA LEU A 132 5.92 5.95 9.56
C LEU A 132 7.11 5.78 8.60
N ALA A 133 7.77 6.87 8.20
CA ALA A 133 8.98 6.82 7.38
C ALA A 133 10.14 6.10 8.11
N ARG A 134 10.30 6.35 9.42
CA ARG A 134 11.31 5.65 10.24
C ARG A 134 11.04 4.14 10.29
N ALA A 135 9.78 3.74 10.48
CA ALA A 135 9.40 2.33 10.46
C ALA A 135 9.67 1.69 9.10
N GLN A 136 9.38 2.40 8.01
CA GLN A 136 9.67 1.94 6.64
C GLN A 136 11.17 1.75 6.41
N ARG A 137 12.01 2.69 6.83
CA ARG A 137 13.49 2.55 6.76
C ARG A 137 13.98 1.33 7.54
N ALA A 138 13.44 1.10 8.74
CA ALA A 138 13.80 -0.06 9.55
C ALA A 138 13.45 -1.39 8.85
N GLN A 139 12.28 -1.48 8.23
CA GLN A 139 11.88 -2.66 7.46
C GLN A 139 12.74 -2.87 6.22
N THR A 140 13.06 -1.80 5.50
CA THR A 140 13.99 -1.87 4.36
C THR A 140 15.37 -2.32 4.80
N ALA A 141 15.90 -1.77 5.90
CA ALA A 141 17.17 -2.18 6.48
C ALA A 141 17.18 -3.67 6.83
N ARG A 142 16.13 -4.16 7.50
CA ARG A 142 15.99 -5.57 7.82
C ARG A 142 16.04 -6.44 6.57
N LEU A 143 15.25 -6.10 5.55
CA LEU A 143 15.24 -6.83 4.29
C LEU A 143 16.66 -6.92 3.70
N LEU A 144 17.36 -5.79 3.61
CA LEU A 144 18.72 -5.74 3.05
C LEU A 144 19.73 -6.52 3.89
N ILE A 145 19.65 -6.46 5.22
CA ILE A 145 20.50 -7.21 6.14
C ILE A 145 20.32 -8.71 5.95
N GLU A 146 19.06 -9.16 5.82
CA GLU A 146 18.71 -10.57 5.74
C GLU A 146 18.90 -11.18 4.35
N THR A 147 18.90 -10.35 3.28
CA THR A 147 18.87 -10.84 1.89
C THR A 147 20.08 -10.42 1.05
N THR A 148 21.02 -9.64 1.58
CA THR A 148 22.20 -9.19 0.83
C THR A 148 23.50 -9.38 1.62
N ALA A 149 24.62 -9.46 0.91
CA ALA A 149 25.96 -9.44 1.49
C ALA A 149 26.56 -8.02 1.60
N LEU A 150 25.79 -6.97 1.29
CA LEU A 150 26.27 -5.59 1.34
C LEU A 150 26.87 -5.22 2.70
N PRO A 151 27.93 -4.40 2.75
CA PRO A 151 28.46 -3.83 3.99
C PRO A 151 27.38 -3.08 4.77
N MET A 152 27.42 -3.15 6.10
CA MET A 152 26.39 -2.49 6.95
C MET A 152 26.30 -0.98 6.73
N ALA A 153 27.41 -0.33 6.40
CA ALA A 153 27.42 1.09 6.07
C ALA A 153 26.63 1.39 4.78
N GLU A 154 26.79 0.56 3.75
CA GLU A 154 26.05 0.69 2.50
C GLU A 154 24.55 0.42 2.71
N ILE A 155 24.20 -0.61 3.50
CA ILE A 155 22.81 -0.88 3.88
C ILE A 155 22.19 0.32 4.62
N ALA A 156 22.94 0.95 5.53
CA ALA A 156 22.44 2.11 6.25
C ALA A 156 22.00 3.23 5.29
N PHE A 157 22.86 3.59 4.35
CA PHE A 157 22.55 4.65 3.37
C PHE A 157 21.52 4.19 2.33
N ALA A 158 21.60 2.95 1.83
CA ALA A 158 20.63 2.37 0.91
C ALA A 158 19.22 2.28 1.54
N ALA A 159 19.11 2.03 2.85
CA ALA A 159 17.84 2.04 3.56
C ALA A 159 17.30 3.43 3.90
N GLY A 160 17.98 4.51 3.50
CA GLY A 160 17.56 5.90 3.68
C GLY A 160 17.94 6.52 5.04
N PHE A 161 18.90 5.94 5.78
CA PHE A 161 19.43 6.57 6.98
C PHE A 161 20.50 7.60 6.63
N SER A 162 20.52 8.70 7.38
CA SER A 162 21.53 9.76 7.23
C SER A 162 22.88 9.42 7.86
N SER A 163 22.92 8.42 8.75
CA SER A 163 24.16 7.96 9.40
C SER A 163 24.07 6.49 9.83
N VAL A 164 25.24 5.83 9.89
CA VAL A 164 25.37 4.47 10.42
C VAL A 164 24.98 4.38 11.90
N ARG A 165 25.19 5.45 12.67
CA ARG A 165 24.77 5.50 14.07
C ARG A 165 23.26 5.42 14.21
N THR A 166 22.51 6.28 13.51
CA THR A 166 21.06 6.27 13.54
C THR A 166 20.48 4.95 13.03
N PHE A 167 21.11 4.35 12.01
CA PHE A 167 20.76 3.01 11.54
C PHE A 167 20.91 1.96 12.64
N ASN A 168 22.08 1.90 13.31
CA ASN A 168 22.35 0.92 14.38
C ASN A 168 21.37 1.07 15.54
N ASP A 169 21.12 2.31 15.95
CA ASP A 169 20.21 2.60 17.07
C ASP A 169 18.75 2.22 16.70
N THR A 170 18.32 2.56 15.49
CA THR A 170 16.97 2.21 15.02
C THR A 170 16.77 0.70 14.89
N VAL A 171 17.77 -0.02 14.32
CA VAL A 171 17.68 -1.47 14.17
C VAL A 171 17.63 -2.17 15.53
N ARG A 172 18.45 -1.73 16.50
CA ARG A 172 18.40 -2.27 17.88
C ARG A 172 17.06 -2.00 18.56
N GLU A 173 16.55 -0.79 18.43
CA GLU A 173 15.29 -0.39 19.05
C GLU A 173 14.09 -1.18 18.48
N VAL A 174 14.03 -1.32 17.13
CA VAL A 174 12.89 -1.95 16.47
C VAL A 174 12.94 -3.49 16.55
N PHE A 175 14.12 -4.09 16.45
CA PHE A 175 14.27 -5.54 16.34
C PHE A 175 14.91 -6.21 17.56
N ALA A 176 15.29 -5.46 18.58
CA ALA A 176 16.00 -5.93 19.77
C ALA A 176 17.31 -6.68 19.47
N LEU A 177 17.90 -6.44 18.29
CA LEU A 177 19.12 -7.07 17.80
C LEU A 177 20.04 -6.04 17.14
N SER A 178 21.34 -6.27 17.17
CA SER A 178 22.26 -5.52 16.32
C SER A 178 22.10 -5.90 14.84
N PRO A 179 22.46 -5.03 13.89
CA PRO A 179 22.47 -5.38 12.47
C PRO A 179 23.23 -6.68 12.16
N SER A 180 24.40 -6.87 12.78
CA SER A 180 25.19 -8.10 12.64
C SER A 180 24.48 -9.32 13.23
N GLY A 181 23.76 -9.13 14.36
CA GLY A 181 22.95 -10.18 14.98
C GLY A 181 21.77 -10.60 14.11
N LEU A 182 21.11 -9.64 13.43
CA LEU A 182 20.06 -9.93 12.45
C LEU A 182 20.62 -10.74 11.27
N ARG A 183 21.76 -10.32 10.71
CA ARG A 183 22.41 -11.05 9.61
C ARG A 183 22.79 -12.47 10.00
N ALA A 184 23.31 -12.68 11.22
CA ALA A 184 23.71 -14.00 11.68
C ALA A 184 22.54 -14.99 11.80
N ARG A 185 21.30 -14.49 11.98
CA ARG A 185 20.07 -15.28 12.07
C ARG A 185 19.36 -15.49 10.73
N ALA A 186 19.78 -14.75 9.68
CA ALA A 186 19.20 -14.91 8.36
C ALA A 186 19.55 -16.28 7.77
N PRO A 187 18.62 -16.96 7.06
CA PRO A 187 18.92 -18.16 6.32
C PRO A 187 20.04 -17.88 5.30
N ARG A 188 21.11 -18.65 5.34
CA ARG A 188 22.17 -18.59 4.34
C ARG A 188 21.78 -19.49 3.17
N GLU A 189 21.64 -18.90 2.00
CA GLU A 189 21.63 -19.63 0.73
C GLU A 189 22.82 -19.12 -0.09
N ASP A 190 23.39 -20.00 -0.91
CA ASP A 190 24.52 -19.69 -1.80
C ASP A 190 24.11 -18.58 -2.77
N ASP A 191 24.65 -17.40 -2.53
CA ASP A 191 24.35 -16.19 -3.28
C ASP A 191 25.28 -16.14 -4.49
N HIS A 192 24.77 -16.50 -5.66
CA HIS A 192 25.52 -16.33 -6.91
C HIS A 192 25.57 -14.84 -7.25
N HIS A 193 26.59 -14.17 -6.73
CA HIS A 193 26.90 -12.78 -7.04
C HIS A 193 27.25 -12.61 -8.52
N THR A 194 26.32 -12.07 -9.30
CA THR A 194 26.66 -11.51 -10.61
C THR A 194 27.17 -10.09 -10.39
N ALA A 195 28.39 -9.80 -10.82
CA ALA A 195 28.99 -8.47 -10.69
C ALA A 195 28.03 -7.39 -11.24
N GLY A 196 27.76 -6.36 -10.43
CA GLY A 196 26.89 -5.24 -10.81
C GLY A 196 25.39 -5.45 -10.62
N ALA A 197 24.93 -6.60 -10.12
CA ALA A 197 23.54 -6.86 -9.82
C ALA A 197 23.33 -7.27 -8.36
N LEU A 198 22.27 -6.79 -7.75
CA LEU A 198 21.84 -7.17 -6.40
C LEU A 198 20.80 -8.30 -6.49
N SER A 199 21.07 -9.40 -5.82
CA SER A 199 20.12 -10.50 -5.66
C SER A 199 19.37 -10.35 -4.34
N LEU A 200 18.04 -10.39 -4.39
CA LEU A 200 17.15 -10.20 -3.27
C LEU A 200 16.10 -11.28 -3.24
N ARG A 201 15.60 -11.58 -2.05
CA ARG A 201 14.44 -12.44 -1.84
C ARG A 201 13.29 -11.57 -1.37
N LEU A 202 12.19 -11.54 -2.13
CA LEU A 202 10.99 -10.80 -1.77
C LEU A 202 9.96 -11.80 -1.22
N PRO A 203 9.82 -11.92 0.10
CA PRO A 203 8.86 -12.84 0.70
C PRO A 203 7.44 -12.37 0.46
N PHE A 204 6.50 -13.32 0.43
CA PHE A 204 5.06 -13.08 0.30
C PHE A 204 4.27 -13.97 1.25
N ARG A 205 3.00 -13.64 1.47
CA ARG A 205 2.06 -14.51 2.19
C ARG A 205 1.51 -15.58 1.24
N THR A 206 1.51 -16.81 1.69
CA THR A 206 0.92 -17.94 0.94
C THR A 206 -0.60 -18.00 1.13
N PRO A 207 -1.36 -18.52 0.14
CA PRO A 207 -0.92 -19.00 -1.17
C PRO A 207 -0.56 -17.88 -2.16
N LEU A 208 0.22 -18.22 -3.17
CA LEU A 208 0.46 -17.40 -4.36
C LEU A 208 0.29 -18.27 -5.59
N ASN A 209 -0.46 -17.83 -6.58
CA ASN A 209 -0.58 -18.46 -7.88
C ASN A 209 0.39 -17.80 -8.88
N PRO A 210 1.61 -18.36 -9.08
CA PRO A 210 2.61 -17.74 -9.93
C PRO A 210 2.24 -17.76 -11.40
N ASP A 211 1.58 -18.82 -11.88
CA ASP A 211 1.23 -18.98 -13.30
C ASP A 211 0.23 -17.91 -13.74
N ASN A 212 -0.76 -17.62 -12.92
CA ASN A 212 -1.70 -16.52 -13.18
C ASN A 212 -0.99 -15.17 -13.24
N LEU A 213 -0.13 -14.89 -12.24
CA LEU A 213 0.54 -13.60 -12.10
C LEU A 213 1.57 -13.36 -13.20
N PHE A 214 2.51 -14.30 -13.38
CA PHE A 214 3.57 -14.17 -14.38
C PHE A 214 3.08 -14.44 -15.80
N GLY A 215 2.10 -15.31 -15.98
CA GLY A 215 1.43 -15.52 -17.25
C GLY A 215 0.75 -14.24 -17.76
N HIS A 216 0.05 -13.52 -16.89
CA HIS A 216 -0.52 -12.21 -17.24
C HIS A 216 0.56 -11.20 -17.62
N LEU A 217 1.61 -11.05 -16.80
CA LEU A 217 2.70 -10.11 -17.08
C LEU A 217 3.43 -10.44 -18.39
N ALA A 218 3.63 -11.73 -18.68
CA ALA A 218 4.23 -12.16 -19.94
C ALA A 218 3.36 -11.85 -21.15
N ALA A 219 2.04 -12.10 -21.04
CA ALA A 219 1.09 -11.88 -22.14
C ALA A 219 0.86 -10.39 -22.44
N THR A 220 1.03 -9.51 -21.43
CA THR A 220 0.81 -8.07 -21.54
C THR A 220 2.09 -7.24 -21.58
N ALA A 221 3.25 -7.90 -21.68
CA ALA A 221 4.56 -7.24 -21.66
C ALA A 221 4.70 -6.25 -22.81
N VAL A 222 5.16 -5.04 -22.50
CA VAL A 222 5.40 -3.97 -23.48
C VAL A 222 6.82 -4.10 -24.05
N PRO A 223 6.96 -4.40 -25.35
CA PRO A 223 8.28 -4.56 -25.98
C PRO A 223 9.18 -3.33 -25.76
N GLY A 224 10.45 -3.57 -25.45
CA GLY A 224 11.42 -2.51 -25.15
C GLY A 224 11.39 -1.98 -23.70
N VAL A 225 10.33 -2.28 -22.96
CA VAL A 225 10.20 -1.92 -21.52
C VAL A 225 10.13 -3.17 -20.66
N GLU A 226 9.41 -4.17 -21.13
CA GLU A 226 9.10 -5.40 -20.41
C GLU A 226 9.32 -6.62 -21.33
N GLU A 227 9.74 -7.73 -20.74
CA GLU A 227 9.90 -8.98 -21.44
C GLU A 227 9.78 -10.19 -20.52
N TRP A 228 9.35 -11.30 -21.06
CA TRP A 228 9.45 -12.61 -20.42
C TRP A 228 10.66 -13.36 -20.99
N ILE A 229 11.59 -13.77 -20.15
CA ILE A 229 12.78 -14.54 -20.52
C ILE A 229 12.56 -15.98 -20.03
N PRO A 230 12.27 -16.92 -20.93
CA PRO A 230 12.22 -18.33 -20.56
C PRO A 230 13.62 -18.78 -20.12
N HIS A 231 13.71 -19.54 -19.04
CA HIS A 231 14.97 -20.14 -18.56
C HIS A 231 16.09 -19.15 -18.14
N SER A 232 15.71 -17.99 -17.60
CA SER A 232 16.66 -16.90 -17.30
C SER A 232 17.44 -17.06 -16.00
N LEU A 233 16.95 -17.86 -15.02
CA LEU A 233 17.56 -18.04 -13.72
C LEU A 233 17.67 -19.53 -13.38
N GLU A 234 18.81 -19.96 -12.83
CA GLU A 234 18.95 -21.31 -12.32
C GLU A 234 17.98 -21.55 -11.16
N GLY A 235 17.18 -22.61 -11.25
CA GLY A 235 16.26 -23.05 -10.21
C GLY A 235 16.97 -23.83 -9.11
N VAL A 236 16.29 -23.97 -7.96
CA VAL A 236 16.71 -24.97 -6.97
C VAL A 236 16.61 -26.36 -7.62
N GLY A 237 17.75 -27.08 -7.67
CA GLY A 237 17.83 -28.35 -8.39
C GLY A 237 18.21 -28.26 -9.86
N GLY A 238 18.69 -27.10 -10.36
CA GLY A 238 19.23 -26.92 -11.71
C GLY A 238 18.18 -26.77 -12.83
N ALA A 239 16.87 -26.78 -12.53
CA ALA A 239 15.84 -26.55 -13.53
C ALA A 239 15.77 -25.06 -13.89
N PRO A 240 15.84 -24.66 -15.19
CA PRO A 240 15.74 -23.28 -15.59
C PRO A 240 14.32 -22.75 -15.36
N ILE A 241 14.22 -21.59 -14.73
CA ILE A 241 12.92 -20.93 -14.45
C ILE A 241 12.85 -19.63 -15.22
N GLY A 242 11.68 -19.35 -15.82
CA GLY A 242 11.43 -18.11 -16.50
C GLY A 242 11.45 -16.90 -15.56
N ALA A 243 11.85 -15.75 -16.07
CA ALA A 243 11.87 -14.49 -15.37
C ALA A 243 11.15 -13.38 -16.14
N TYR A 244 10.35 -12.60 -15.44
CA TYR A 244 9.83 -11.36 -15.97
C TYR A 244 10.86 -10.25 -15.72
N ARG A 245 11.28 -9.58 -16.78
CA ARG A 245 12.25 -8.49 -16.74
C ARG A 245 11.61 -7.18 -17.20
N ARG A 246 11.96 -6.08 -16.49
CA ARG A 246 11.52 -4.75 -16.90
C ARG A 246 12.51 -3.67 -16.50
N THR A 247 12.39 -2.52 -17.18
CA THR A 247 13.06 -1.28 -16.81
C THR A 247 12.30 -0.56 -15.70
N LEU A 248 13.02 0.17 -14.85
CA LEU A 248 12.48 1.02 -13.79
C LEU A 248 13.02 2.44 -13.94
N ARG A 249 12.12 3.41 -14.01
CA ARG A 249 12.48 4.83 -13.84
C ARG A 249 12.39 5.16 -12.35
N LEU A 250 13.47 5.64 -11.77
CA LEU A 250 13.62 5.81 -10.33
C LEU A 250 13.98 7.27 -10.00
N PRO A 251 13.84 7.72 -8.72
CA PRO A 251 14.09 9.11 -8.33
C PRO A 251 15.49 9.65 -8.62
N TYR A 252 16.52 8.81 -8.51
CA TYR A 252 17.92 9.20 -8.74
C TYR A 252 18.49 8.65 -10.04
N GLY A 253 17.71 7.83 -10.77
CA GLY A 253 18.19 7.27 -12.01
C GLY A 253 17.26 6.22 -12.62
N HIS A 254 17.84 5.13 -13.05
CA HIS A 254 17.13 4.02 -13.66
C HIS A 254 17.67 2.67 -13.18
N GLY A 255 16.91 1.63 -13.44
CA GLY A 255 17.31 0.27 -13.13
C GLY A 255 16.65 -0.74 -14.03
N ILE A 256 17.12 -1.97 -13.93
CA ILE A 256 16.51 -3.15 -14.54
C ILE A 256 16.25 -4.16 -13.43
N VAL A 257 15.06 -4.74 -13.43
CA VAL A 257 14.70 -5.82 -12.51
C VAL A 257 14.34 -7.07 -13.28
N ALA A 258 14.80 -8.22 -12.76
CA ALA A 258 14.33 -9.55 -13.16
C ALA A 258 13.69 -10.24 -11.95
N LEU A 259 12.46 -10.74 -12.14
CA LEU A 259 11.63 -11.34 -11.10
C LEU A 259 11.25 -12.76 -11.50
N ALA A 260 11.52 -13.74 -10.62
CA ALA A 260 11.18 -15.13 -10.86
C ALA A 260 10.52 -15.76 -9.63
N PRO A 261 9.45 -16.56 -9.80
CA PRO A 261 8.80 -17.22 -8.68
C PRO A 261 9.70 -18.32 -8.10
N ARG A 262 9.71 -18.42 -6.76
CA ARG A 262 10.38 -19.47 -5.99
C ARG A 262 9.44 -19.93 -4.87
N PRO A 263 9.65 -21.09 -4.28
CA PRO A 263 8.89 -21.49 -3.10
C PRO A 263 9.08 -20.47 -1.97
N GLY A 264 7.98 -19.86 -1.52
CA GLY A 264 7.96 -18.90 -0.39
C GLY A 264 8.49 -17.49 -0.66
N HIS A 265 9.07 -17.20 -1.82
CA HIS A 265 9.56 -15.86 -2.17
C HIS A 265 9.63 -15.63 -3.69
N ILE A 266 9.76 -14.38 -4.09
CA ILE A 266 10.14 -14.01 -5.45
C ILE A 266 11.64 -13.72 -5.45
N ALA A 267 12.40 -14.44 -6.28
CA ALA A 267 13.78 -14.08 -6.56
C ALA A 267 13.79 -12.79 -7.38
N CYS A 268 14.51 -11.79 -6.90
CA CYS A 268 14.59 -10.47 -7.49
C CYS A 268 16.04 -10.10 -7.76
N ARG A 269 16.40 -9.93 -9.02
CA ARG A 269 17.71 -9.42 -9.43
C ARG A 269 17.56 -7.98 -9.89
N LEU A 270 18.28 -7.07 -9.24
CA LEU A 270 18.23 -5.63 -9.51
C LEU A 270 19.59 -5.12 -9.99
N THR A 271 19.61 -4.41 -11.11
CA THR A 271 20.72 -3.57 -11.54
C THR A 271 20.28 -2.13 -11.44
N LEU A 272 20.94 -1.32 -10.63
CA LEU A 272 20.58 0.07 -10.36
C LEU A 272 21.73 1.00 -10.73
N SER A 273 21.42 2.16 -11.31
CA SER A 273 22.39 3.22 -11.55
C SER A 273 22.78 3.96 -10.27
N ASP A 274 21.92 3.94 -9.25
CA ASP A 274 22.16 4.55 -7.94
C ASP A 274 21.52 3.70 -6.83
N LEU A 275 22.31 3.33 -5.82
CA LEU A 275 21.84 2.49 -4.69
C LEU A 275 20.83 3.21 -3.77
N ARG A 276 20.75 4.53 -3.80
CA ARG A 276 19.70 5.29 -3.09
C ARG A 276 18.30 4.95 -3.57
N ASP A 277 18.18 4.42 -4.79
CA ASP A 277 16.93 3.98 -5.38
C ASP A 277 16.47 2.58 -4.95
N LEU A 278 17.31 1.84 -4.23
CA LEU A 278 17.04 0.46 -3.86
C LEU A 278 15.73 0.29 -3.06
N PRO A 279 15.40 1.10 -2.04
CA PRO A 279 14.13 0.99 -1.33
C PRO A 279 12.92 1.19 -2.23
N VAL A 280 13.00 2.16 -3.13
CA VAL A 280 11.91 2.47 -4.08
C VAL A 280 11.74 1.36 -5.09
N ALA A 281 12.83 0.81 -5.62
CA ALA A 281 12.82 -0.32 -6.55
C ALA A 281 12.17 -1.56 -5.90
N ILE A 282 12.58 -1.92 -4.68
CA ILE A 282 11.99 -3.02 -3.91
C ILE A 282 10.48 -2.79 -3.69
N SER A 283 10.09 -1.61 -3.24
CA SER A 283 8.69 -1.26 -3.01
C SER A 283 7.86 -1.39 -4.29
N ARG A 284 8.38 -0.94 -5.42
CA ARG A 284 7.71 -1.06 -6.72
C ARG A 284 7.58 -2.51 -7.16
N CYS A 285 8.63 -3.33 -7.00
CA CYS A 285 8.55 -4.76 -7.29
C CYS A 285 7.49 -5.46 -6.43
N ARG A 286 7.43 -5.16 -5.13
CA ARG A 286 6.41 -5.71 -4.24
C ARG A 286 5.01 -5.29 -4.65
N ARG A 287 4.81 -4.02 -5.02
CA ARG A 287 3.51 -3.52 -5.52
C ARG A 287 3.13 -4.12 -6.86
N LEU A 288 4.08 -4.22 -7.80
CA LEU A 288 3.85 -4.84 -9.11
C LEU A 288 3.25 -6.23 -8.98
N LEU A 289 3.78 -7.03 -8.06
CA LEU A 289 3.35 -8.40 -7.83
C LEU A 289 2.34 -8.55 -6.67
N ASP A 290 1.87 -7.44 -6.08
CA ASP A 290 0.93 -7.40 -4.94
C ASP A 290 1.34 -8.33 -3.78
N LEU A 291 2.65 -8.34 -3.43
CA LEU A 291 3.22 -9.27 -2.46
C LEU A 291 2.77 -9.01 -1.01
N ASP A 292 2.24 -7.82 -0.72
CA ASP A 292 1.79 -7.42 0.61
C ASP A 292 0.32 -7.78 0.88
N ALA A 293 -0.42 -8.25 -0.12
CA ALA A 293 -1.81 -8.67 0.03
C ALA A 293 -1.92 -9.87 1.00
N ASP A 294 -3.06 -9.96 1.66
CA ASP A 294 -3.46 -11.12 2.44
C ASP A 294 -4.36 -12.04 1.57
N PRO A 295 -3.79 -13.11 0.97
CA PRO A 295 -4.54 -13.96 0.06
C PRO A 295 -5.64 -14.74 0.75
N VAL A 296 -5.46 -15.10 2.03
CA VAL A 296 -6.46 -15.86 2.78
C VAL A 296 -7.70 -15.00 3.04
N ALA A 297 -7.49 -13.74 3.39
CA ALA A 297 -8.60 -12.79 3.59
C ALA A 297 -9.34 -12.49 2.27
N VAL A 298 -8.58 -12.28 1.18
CA VAL A 298 -9.16 -12.04 -0.16
C VAL A 298 -9.94 -13.25 -0.64
N ASP A 299 -9.33 -14.43 -0.62
CA ASP A 299 -9.96 -15.69 -1.06
C ASP A 299 -11.20 -16.00 -0.20
N GLY A 300 -11.12 -15.77 1.11
CA GLY A 300 -12.26 -15.97 2.04
C GLY A 300 -13.43 -15.05 1.73
N HIS A 301 -13.15 -13.79 1.39
CA HIS A 301 -14.18 -12.82 0.99
C HIS A 301 -14.84 -13.18 -0.35
N LEU A 302 -14.03 -13.57 -1.33
CA LEU A 302 -14.54 -13.96 -2.66
C LEU A 302 -15.34 -15.25 -2.63
N ARG A 303 -15.00 -16.23 -1.76
CA ARG A 303 -15.76 -17.47 -1.57
C ARG A 303 -17.16 -17.25 -1.01
N ALA A 304 -17.47 -16.10 -0.44
CA ALA A 304 -18.82 -15.77 -0.01
C ALA A 304 -19.81 -15.62 -1.18
N ASP A 305 -19.31 -15.36 -2.39
CA ASP A 305 -20.11 -15.34 -3.62
C ASP A 305 -20.12 -16.73 -4.27
N PRO A 306 -21.32 -17.34 -4.47
CA PRO A 306 -21.45 -18.69 -5.05
C PRO A 306 -20.88 -18.82 -6.46
N VAL A 307 -20.82 -17.74 -7.24
CA VAL A 307 -20.25 -17.73 -8.59
C VAL A 307 -18.74 -17.70 -8.56
N LEU A 308 -18.16 -16.98 -7.60
CA LEU A 308 -16.70 -16.83 -7.47
C LEU A 308 -16.05 -17.98 -6.69
N ALA A 309 -16.77 -18.62 -5.77
CA ALA A 309 -16.24 -19.70 -4.94
C ALA A 309 -15.53 -20.80 -5.73
N PRO A 310 -16.10 -21.40 -6.79
CA PRO A 310 -15.42 -22.43 -7.58
C PRO A 310 -14.13 -21.93 -8.25
N LEU A 311 -14.10 -20.67 -8.67
CA LEU A 311 -12.94 -20.05 -9.33
C LEU A 311 -11.79 -19.83 -8.35
N VAL A 312 -12.11 -19.47 -7.09
CA VAL A 312 -11.12 -19.31 -6.02
C VAL A 312 -10.56 -20.69 -5.61
N ASP A 313 -11.40 -21.71 -5.50
CA ASP A 313 -10.97 -23.06 -5.14
C ASP A 313 -10.09 -23.70 -6.20
N GLN A 314 -10.35 -23.40 -7.49
CA GLN A 314 -9.54 -23.87 -8.60
C GLN A 314 -8.15 -23.21 -8.63
N ALA A 315 -8.04 -21.93 -8.23
CA ALA A 315 -6.80 -21.17 -8.30
C ALA A 315 -6.67 -20.20 -7.13
N PRO A 316 -6.39 -20.70 -5.91
CA PRO A 316 -6.25 -19.84 -4.73
C PRO A 316 -4.99 -18.95 -4.81
N GLY A 317 -5.03 -17.84 -4.10
CA GLY A 317 -3.90 -16.92 -4.00
C GLY A 317 -3.59 -16.11 -5.27
N ARG A 318 -4.60 -15.86 -6.09
CA ARG A 318 -4.46 -14.95 -7.24
C ARG A 318 -4.09 -13.55 -6.79
N ARG A 319 -3.23 -12.89 -7.55
CA ARG A 319 -2.79 -11.51 -7.34
C ARG A 319 -3.17 -10.64 -8.53
N VAL A 320 -3.33 -9.36 -8.26
CA VAL A 320 -3.59 -8.36 -9.30
C VAL A 320 -2.34 -7.52 -9.50
N PRO A 321 -1.62 -7.67 -10.62
CA PRO A 321 -0.49 -6.80 -10.93
C PRO A 321 -0.90 -5.34 -10.92
N ARG A 322 -0.06 -4.47 -10.32
CA ARG A 322 -0.30 -3.03 -10.28
C ARG A 322 0.70 -2.31 -11.16
N THR A 323 0.27 -1.19 -11.74
CA THR A 323 1.17 -0.28 -12.46
C THR A 323 2.23 0.29 -11.52
N VAL A 324 3.47 0.41 -12.01
CA VAL A 324 4.66 0.82 -11.24
C VAL A 324 5.36 2.00 -11.92
#